data_dfd636fe6e50f5b297512d5032aebf8e
#
_entry.id   dfd636fe6e50f5b297512d5032aebf8e
#
_cell.length_a   1.000
_cell.length_b   1.000
_cell.length_c   1.000
_cell.angle_alpha   90.00
_cell.angle_beta   90.00
_cell.angle_gamma   90.00
#
_symmetry.space_group_name_H-M   'P 1'
#
loop_
_entity.id
_entity.type
_entity.pdbx_description
1 polymer ?
#
loop_
_entity_poly.entity_id
_entity_poly.type
_entity_poly.pdbx_seq_one_letter_code
_entity_poly.pdbx_strand_id
1 'polypeptide(L)'
;ANDAGCGGDALEQTKHPGAEDYAAMARSFPYWFCGNRSRYIDHPEERPYDQHFLLGAIAPRFAAVSSASLDRWADPYSQQLCCAAASPAWKLHGLRGFVGTESPAAVGAAYPEGHVAYHLRGGLHYLSRQDWLFYMDFVRRHKGKTV
;
A
#
# COMPACT_ATOMS: atom_id res chain seq x y z
N ALA A 1 3.08 -6.54 -0.96
CA ALA A 1 3.75 -5.76 0.10
C ALA A 1 3.18 -6.16 1.46
N ASN A 2 3.91 -5.90 2.53
CA ASN A 2 3.47 -6.14 3.91
C ASN A 2 4.02 -5.05 4.81
N ASP A 3 3.13 -4.25 5.41
CA ASP A 3 3.45 -3.17 6.33
C ASP A 3 4.59 -2.27 5.80
N ALA A 4 4.56 -1.89 4.51
CA ALA A 4 5.70 -1.23 3.87
C ALA A 4 5.74 0.30 4.12
N GLY A 5 4.66 0.90 4.58
CA GLY A 5 4.60 2.26 5.10
C GLY A 5 5.05 3.37 4.15
N CYS A 6 5.57 4.44 4.73
CA CYS A 6 6.10 5.61 4.03
C CYS A 6 7.35 5.23 3.19
N GLY A 7 7.33 5.58 1.91
CA GLY A 7 8.36 5.15 0.95
C GLY A 7 8.09 3.78 0.34
N GLY A 8 7.02 3.09 0.79
CA GLY A 8 6.55 1.81 0.30
C GLY A 8 5.19 1.88 -0.37
N ASP A 9 4.14 1.48 0.33
CA ASP A 9 2.78 1.36 -0.20
C ASP A 9 1.74 2.24 0.54
N ALA A 10 2.15 3.11 1.47
CA ALA A 10 1.29 4.11 2.06
C ALA A 10 1.33 5.42 1.27
N LEU A 11 0.19 6.10 1.11
CA LEU A 11 0.18 7.47 0.59
C LEU A 11 0.93 8.38 1.56
N GLU A 12 1.85 9.18 1.04
CA GLU A 12 2.75 10.01 1.85
C GLU A 12 2.27 11.46 1.97
N GLN A 13 1.39 11.90 1.06
CA GLN A 13 0.77 13.22 1.12
C GLN A 13 -0.45 13.26 2.05
N THR A 14 -0.99 12.12 2.43
CA THR A 14 -2.04 11.99 3.44
C THR A 14 -1.43 11.46 4.73
N LYS A 15 -1.41 12.28 5.78
CA LYS A 15 -0.84 11.87 7.07
C LYS A 15 -1.93 11.52 8.07
N HIS A 16 -1.75 10.39 8.75
CA HIS A 16 -2.54 10.05 9.94
C HIS A 16 -1.68 10.20 11.21
N PRO A 17 -2.28 10.56 12.36
CA PRO A 17 -1.54 10.74 13.60
C PRO A 17 -0.75 9.48 14.00
N GLY A 18 0.54 9.63 14.25
CA GLY A 18 1.42 8.54 14.66
C GLY A 18 2.07 7.75 13.51
N ALA A 19 1.74 8.08 12.26
CA ALA A 19 2.39 7.49 11.09
C ALA A 19 3.79 8.11 10.84
N GLU A 20 4.65 7.33 10.20
CA GLU A 20 5.92 7.82 9.70
C GLU A 20 5.73 8.84 8.58
N ASP A 21 6.67 9.77 8.48
CA ASP A 21 6.66 10.80 7.45
C ASP A 21 8.02 10.92 6.76
N TYR A 22 8.05 11.76 5.73
CA TYR A 22 9.28 12.03 4.96
C TYR A 22 10.46 12.42 5.82
N ALA A 23 10.25 13.31 6.81
CA ALA A 23 11.31 13.78 7.70
C ALA A 23 11.77 12.69 8.66
N ALA A 24 10.84 11.89 9.21
CA ALA A 24 11.17 10.74 10.06
C ALA A 24 11.98 9.69 9.28
N MET A 25 11.57 9.37 8.03
CA MET A 25 12.29 8.44 7.17
C MET A 25 13.67 8.95 6.79
N ALA A 26 13.81 10.24 6.47
CA ALA A 26 15.10 10.84 6.14
C ALA A 26 16.09 10.80 7.33
N ARG A 27 15.58 10.97 8.56
CA ARG A 27 16.40 10.87 9.79
C ARG A 27 16.79 9.44 10.14
N SER A 28 15.82 8.52 10.05
CA SER A 28 16.01 7.13 10.50
C SER A 28 16.73 6.26 9.47
N PHE A 29 16.48 6.53 8.18
CA PHE A 29 16.97 5.69 7.08
C PHE A 29 17.52 6.52 5.90
N PRO A 30 18.52 7.40 6.13
CA PRO A 30 18.99 8.36 5.13
C PRO A 30 19.54 7.72 3.84
N TYR A 31 19.97 6.47 3.92
CA TYR A 31 20.56 5.71 2.80
C TYR A 31 19.55 4.85 2.02
N TRP A 32 18.28 4.85 2.41
CA TRP A 32 17.24 4.09 1.67
C TRP A 32 16.79 4.79 0.39
N PHE A 33 17.00 6.09 0.32
CA PHE A 33 16.45 6.93 -0.73
C PHE A 33 17.52 7.70 -1.50
N CYS A 34 17.24 8.02 -2.76
CA CYS A 34 18.11 8.88 -3.54
C CYS A 34 18.10 10.33 -3.04
N GLY A 35 19.16 11.10 -3.37
CA GLY A 35 19.30 12.49 -2.93
C GLY A 35 18.18 13.44 -3.38
N ASN A 36 17.47 13.11 -4.46
CA ASN A 36 16.31 13.91 -4.91
C ASN A 36 15.16 13.91 -3.92
N ARG A 37 15.02 12.88 -3.07
CA ARG A 37 13.99 12.84 -2.04
C ARG A 37 14.15 13.97 -1.02
N SER A 38 15.37 14.40 -0.73
CA SER A 38 15.63 15.46 0.24
C SER A 38 14.98 16.81 -0.10
N ARG A 39 14.67 17.04 -1.39
CA ARG A 39 13.99 18.26 -1.85
C ARG A 39 12.55 18.39 -1.32
N TYR A 40 11.95 17.28 -0.90
CA TYR A 40 10.55 17.21 -0.49
C TYR A 40 10.38 16.89 1.00
N ILE A 41 11.47 16.95 1.82
CA ILE A 41 11.40 16.59 3.24
C ILE A 41 10.48 17.55 3.98
N ASP A 42 10.61 18.86 3.72
CA ASP A 42 9.83 19.90 4.38
C ASP A 42 8.50 20.19 3.67
N HIS A 43 8.41 19.85 2.38
CA HIS A 43 7.25 20.12 1.51
C HIS A 43 6.86 18.89 0.68
N PRO A 44 6.43 17.79 1.33
CA PRO A 44 6.05 16.57 0.62
C PRO A 44 4.87 16.75 -0.34
N GLU A 45 4.02 17.76 -0.11
CA GLU A 45 2.89 18.15 -0.96
C GLU A 45 3.30 18.72 -2.32
N GLU A 46 4.50 19.25 -2.45
CA GLU A 46 5.03 19.77 -3.73
C GLU A 46 5.49 18.65 -4.68
N ARG A 47 5.54 17.42 -4.19
CA ARG A 47 5.96 16.28 -4.99
C ARG A 47 4.90 15.94 -6.04
N PRO A 48 5.27 15.79 -7.34
CA PRO A 48 4.31 15.58 -8.42
C PRO A 48 3.77 14.13 -8.49
N TYR A 49 4.06 13.28 -7.52
CA TYR A 49 3.65 11.87 -7.43
C TYR A 49 3.47 11.45 -5.98
N ASP A 50 2.77 10.34 -5.76
CA ASP A 50 2.70 9.65 -4.48
C ASP A 50 2.78 8.13 -4.71
N GLN A 51 2.80 7.32 -3.66
CA GLN A 51 3.09 5.88 -3.72
C GLN A 51 2.10 5.09 -4.57
N HIS A 52 0.88 5.60 -4.81
CA HIS A 52 -0.06 4.97 -5.73
C HIS A 52 0.46 4.91 -7.19
N PHE A 53 1.39 5.79 -7.60
CA PHE A 53 2.06 5.68 -8.91
C PHE A 53 2.99 4.46 -8.96
N LEU A 54 3.72 4.19 -7.85
CA LEU A 54 4.57 2.99 -7.74
C LEU A 54 3.72 1.72 -7.81
N LEU A 55 2.62 1.67 -7.06
CA LEU A 55 1.69 0.55 -7.10
C LEU A 55 1.04 0.43 -8.49
N GLY A 56 0.63 1.54 -9.08
CA GLY A 56 0.04 1.60 -10.42
C GLY A 56 0.97 1.10 -11.53
N ALA A 57 2.29 1.29 -11.38
CA ALA A 57 3.28 0.76 -12.33
C ALA A 57 3.34 -0.77 -12.40
N ILE A 58 2.69 -1.49 -11.47
CA ILE A 58 2.56 -2.94 -11.52
C ILE A 58 1.51 -3.38 -12.55
N ALA A 59 0.52 -2.53 -12.86
CA ALA A 59 -0.53 -2.86 -13.82
C ALA A 59 0.06 -3.33 -15.18
N PRO A 60 -0.58 -4.29 -15.86
CA PRO A 60 -1.85 -4.96 -15.54
C PRO A 60 -1.74 -6.16 -14.57
N ARG A 61 -0.54 -6.47 -14.05
CA ARG A 61 -0.26 -7.61 -13.17
C ARG A 61 -1.01 -7.48 -11.82
N PHE A 62 -0.99 -8.54 -11.04
CA PHE A 62 -1.61 -8.58 -9.71
C PHE A 62 -0.70 -7.97 -8.65
N ALA A 63 -1.29 -7.27 -7.70
CA ALA A 63 -0.64 -6.71 -6.52
C ALA A 63 -1.44 -7.06 -5.27
N ALA A 64 -0.75 -7.35 -4.16
CA ALA A 64 -1.38 -7.59 -2.86
C ALA A 64 -0.65 -6.82 -1.78
N VAL A 65 -1.42 -6.13 -0.95
CA VAL A 65 -0.96 -5.33 0.18
C VAL A 65 -1.57 -5.87 1.46
N SER A 66 -0.74 -6.05 2.48
CA SER A 66 -1.14 -6.49 3.80
C SER A 66 -0.71 -5.47 4.84
N SER A 67 -1.60 -5.20 5.78
CA SER A 67 -1.35 -4.25 6.87
C SER A 67 -1.71 -4.84 8.23
N ALA A 68 -1.06 -4.34 9.28
CA ALA A 68 -1.31 -4.72 10.66
C ALA A 68 -1.92 -3.56 11.45
N SER A 69 -3.03 -3.81 12.15
CA SER A 69 -3.84 -2.77 12.79
C SER A 69 -3.16 -2.01 13.93
N LEU A 70 -2.14 -2.57 14.56
CA LEU A 70 -1.37 -1.94 15.63
C LEU A 70 -0.06 -1.32 15.12
N ASP A 71 0.27 -1.51 13.86
CA ASP A 71 1.41 -0.87 13.21
C ASP A 71 1.04 0.52 12.68
N ARG A 72 0.76 1.42 13.62
CA ARG A 72 0.36 2.80 13.29
C ARG A 72 1.44 3.57 12.56
N TRP A 73 2.69 3.19 12.77
CA TRP A 73 3.84 3.80 12.12
C TRP A 73 3.79 3.60 10.59
N ALA A 74 3.43 2.40 10.13
CA ALA A 74 3.28 2.10 8.71
C ALA A 74 1.99 2.65 8.08
N ASP A 75 1.08 3.24 8.85
CA ASP A 75 -0.19 3.83 8.39
C ASP A 75 -1.06 2.87 7.56
N PRO A 76 -1.68 1.86 8.18
CA PRO A 76 -2.52 0.89 7.48
C PRO A 76 -3.64 1.50 6.64
N TYR A 77 -4.20 2.64 7.07
CA TYR A 77 -5.27 3.28 6.32
C TYR A 77 -4.73 3.96 5.04
N SER A 78 -3.59 4.62 5.09
CA SER A 78 -2.95 5.17 3.88
C SER A 78 -2.52 4.06 2.91
N GLN A 79 -2.14 2.88 3.39
CA GLN A 79 -1.87 1.71 2.56
C GLN A 79 -3.13 1.24 1.82
N GLN A 80 -4.28 1.19 2.50
CA GLN A 80 -5.56 0.88 1.87
C GLN A 80 -5.94 1.93 0.82
N LEU A 81 -5.84 3.22 1.16
CA LEU A 81 -6.13 4.32 0.23
C LEU A 81 -5.20 4.29 -0.99
N CYS A 82 -3.94 3.92 -0.82
CA CYS A 82 -3.00 3.74 -1.91
C CYS A 82 -3.48 2.67 -2.91
N CYS A 83 -4.03 1.55 -2.43
CA CYS A 83 -4.64 0.52 -3.28
C CYS A 83 -5.80 1.08 -4.11
N ALA A 84 -6.66 1.90 -3.49
CA ALA A 84 -7.78 2.55 -4.18
C ALA A 84 -7.28 3.58 -5.22
N ALA A 85 -6.36 4.46 -4.82
CA ALA A 85 -5.80 5.50 -5.68
C ALA A 85 -5.01 4.95 -6.88
N ALA A 86 -4.40 3.77 -6.75
CA ALA A 86 -3.69 3.11 -7.86
C ALA A 86 -4.63 2.46 -8.90
N SER A 87 -5.91 2.23 -8.55
CA SER A 87 -6.88 1.50 -9.40
C SER A 87 -7.06 2.05 -10.80
N PRO A 88 -6.98 3.37 -11.08
CA PRO A 88 -7.06 3.90 -12.44
C PRO A 88 -6.04 3.27 -13.40
N ALA A 89 -4.86 2.87 -12.94
CA ALA A 89 -3.86 2.23 -13.79
C ALA A 89 -4.38 0.89 -14.39
N TRP A 90 -5.10 0.09 -13.61
CA TRP A 90 -5.74 -1.14 -14.12
C TRP A 90 -6.92 -0.85 -15.03
N LYS A 91 -7.68 0.23 -14.77
CA LYS A 91 -8.80 0.63 -15.65
C LYS A 91 -8.35 0.95 -17.06
N LEU A 92 -7.12 1.48 -17.23
CA LEU A 92 -6.54 1.72 -18.57
C LEU A 92 -6.37 0.42 -19.40
N HIS A 93 -6.29 -0.72 -18.72
CA HIS A 93 -6.22 -2.05 -19.34
C HIS A 93 -7.58 -2.78 -19.37
N GLY A 94 -8.68 -2.09 -19.06
CA GLY A 94 -10.02 -2.71 -18.98
C GLY A 94 -10.18 -3.63 -17.75
N LEU A 95 -9.31 -3.54 -16.75
CA LEU A 95 -9.27 -4.40 -15.58
C LEU A 95 -9.80 -3.67 -14.34
N ARG A 96 -10.22 -4.45 -13.32
CA ARG A 96 -10.61 -3.94 -12.02
C ARG A 96 -9.37 -3.88 -11.12
N GLY A 97 -9.02 -2.68 -10.64
CA GLY A 97 -7.97 -2.50 -9.63
C GLY A 97 -8.41 -2.99 -8.24
N PHE A 98 -8.36 -2.15 -7.23
CA PHE A 98 -8.87 -2.45 -5.89
C PHE A 98 -10.41 -2.50 -5.89
N VAL A 99 -10.96 -3.51 -5.22
CA VAL A 99 -12.40 -3.69 -5.03
C VAL A 99 -12.68 -3.80 -3.54
N GLY A 100 -12.94 -2.67 -2.92
CA GLY A 100 -13.17 -2.55 -1.49
C GLY A 100 -13.79 -1.20 -1.14
N THR A 101 -13.77 -0.85 0.14
CA THR A 101 -14.22 0.44 0.65
C THR A 101 -13.05 1.43 0.75
N GLU A 102 -13.37 2.72 0.64
CA GLU A 102 -12.45 3.80 0.98
C GLU A 102 -12.52 4.18 2.46
N SER A 103 -13.54 3.71 3.19
CA SER A 103 -13.58 3.82 4.65
C SER A 103 -12.54 2.89 5.27
N PRO A 104 -11.97 3.23 6.45
CA PRO A 104 -11.00 2.36 7.12
C PRO A 104 -11.48 0.92 7.26
N ALA A 105 -10.66 -0.03 6.86
CA ALA A 105 -10.97 -1.45 6.97
C ALA A 105 -11.10 -1.88 8.44
N ALA A 106 -12.07 -2.73 8.74
CA ALA A 106 -12.12 -3.39 10.02
C ALA A 106 -10.99 -4.43 10.15
N VAL A 107 -10.52 -4.67 11.37
CA VAL A 107 -9.54 -5.74 11.63
C VAL A 107 -10.11 -7.09 11.20
N GLY A 108 -9.37 -7.82 10.40
CA GLY A 108 -9.79 -9.07 9.78
C GLY A 108 -10.44 -8.90 8.40
N ALA A 109 -10.69 -7.67 7.94
CA ALA A 109 -11.20 -7.45 6.60
C ALA A 109 -10.19 -7.85 5.52
N ALA A 110 -10.70 -8.40 4.42
CA ALA A 110 -9.91 -8.78 3.24
C ALA A 110 -10.68 -8.45 1.96
N TYR A 111 -9.98 -7.91 0.98
CA TYR A 111 -10.53 -7.47 -0.31
C TYR A 111 -9.73 -8.10 -1.46
N PRO A 112 -9.99 -9.37 -1.80
CA PRO A 112 -9.20 -10.11 -2.79
C PRO A 112 -9.76 -10.07 -4.22
N GLU A 113 -10.83 -9.31 -4.50
CA GLU A 113 -11.65 -9.50 -5.72
C GLU A 113 -11.10 -8.81 -6.98
N GLY A 114 -10.24 -7.81 -6.84
CA GLY A 114 -9.64 -7.08 -7.95
C GLY A 114 -8.23 -7.58 -8.30
N HIS A 115 -7.55 -6.85 -9.17
CA HIS A 115 -6.13 -7.07 -9.46
C HIS A 115 -5.23 -6.49 -8.36
N VAL A 116 -5.76 -5.57 -7.55
CA VAL A 116 -5.13 -5.07 -6.33
C VAL A 116 -5.92 -5.61 -5.15
N ALA A 117 -5.28 -6.39 -4.31
CA ALA A 117 -5.85 -6.92 -3.09
C ALA A 117 -5.31 -6.20 -1.86
N TYR A 118 -6.14 -6.09 -0.83
CA TYR A 118 -5.75 -5.53 0.47
C TYR A 118 -6.34 -6.37 1.60
N HIS A 119 -5.60 -6.53 2.70
CA HIS A 119 -6.18 -6.99 3.97
C HIS A 119 -5.56 -6.30 5.18
N LEU A 120 -6.35 -6.18 6.23
CA LEU A 120 -5.93 -5.66 7.53
C LEU A 120 -6.03 -6.77 8.58
N ARG A 121 -4.90 -7.25 9.09
CA ARG A 121 -4.87 -8.20 10.21
C ARG A 121 -4.72 -7.50 11.57
N GLY A 122 -4.97 -8.21 12.64
CA GLY A 122 -4.57 -7.80 13.99
C GLY A 122 -3.05 -7.94 14.17
N GLY A 123 -2.47 -7.11 15.05
CA GLY A 123 -1.08 -7.25 15.47
C GLY A 123 -0.14 -6.13 15.02
N LEU A 124 1.15 -6.37 15.21
CA LEU A 124 2.25 -5.43 14.99
C LEU A 124 2.95 -5.66 13.65
N HIS A 125 4.04 -4.90 13.41
CA HIS A 125 4.89 -4.95 12.23
C HIS A 125 5.65 -6.28 12.14
N TYR A 126 5.11 -7.24 11.39
CA TYR A 126 5.77 -8.52 11.04
C TYR A 126 5.00 -9.25 9.95
N LEU A 127 5.66 -10.08 9.16
CA LEU A 127 5.01 -10.97 8.20
C LEU A 127 4.47 -12.20 8.93
N SER A 128 3.15 -12.33 8.96
CA SER A 128 2.46 -13.38 9.72
C SER A 128 2.00 -14.55 8.85
N ARG A 129 1.58 -15.65 9.52
CA ARG A 129 0.89 -16.74 8.85
C ARG A 129 -0.41 -16.27 8.17
N GLN A 130 -1.11 -15.28 8.74
CA GLN A 130 -2.34 -14.73 8.15
C GLN A 130 -2.06 -14.03 6.82
N ASP A 131 -0.97 -13.27 6.73
CA ASP A 131 -0.53 -12.62 5.48
C ASP A 131 -0.22 -13.65 4.41
N TRP A 132 0.51 -14.72 4.75
CA TRP A 132 0.80 -15.81 3.82
C TRP A 132 -0.46 -16.53 3.34
N LEU A 133 -1.42 -16.80 4.22
CA LEU A 133 -2.69 -17.43 3.84
C LEU A 133 -3.48 -16.53 2.90
N PHE A 134 -3.51 -15.22 3.14
CA PHE A 134 -4.15 -14.25 2.27
C PHE A 134 -3.49 -14.21 0.88
N TYR A 135 -2.16 -14.12 0.81
CA TYR A 135 -1.44 -14.11 -0.46
C TYR A 135 -1.66 -15.39 -1.26
N MET A 136 -1.62 -16.55 -0.60
CA MET A 136 -1.87 -17.83 -1.27
C MET A 136 -3.30 -17.95 -1.77
N ASP A 137 -4.29 -17.48 -1.01
CA ASP A 137 -5.69 -17.46 -1.45
C ASP A 137 -5.87 -16.52 -2.65
N PHE A 138 -5.28 -15.32 -2.59
CA PHE A 138 -5.30 -14.37 -3.70
C PHE A 138 -4.72 -14.97 -4.97
N VAL A 139 -3.55 -15.60 -4.90
CA VAL A 139 -2.94 -16.29 -6.05
C VAL A 139 -3.84 -17.40 -6.59
N ARG A 140 -4.46 -18.21 -5.72
CA ARG A 140 -5.37 -19.29 -6.14
C ARG A 140 -6.60 -18.76 -6.87
N ARG A 141 -7.20 -17.65 -6.41
CA ARG A 141 -8.37 -17.01 -7.03
C ARG A 141 -8.08 -16.50 -8.44
N HIS A 142 -6.86 -16.15 -8.72
CA HIS A 142 -6.42 -15.57 -9.99
C HIS A 142 -5.63 -16.53 -10.87
N LYS A 143 -5.34 -17.74 -10.39
CA LYS A 143 -4.61 -18.78 -11.16
C LYS A 143 -5.36 -19.11 -12.44
N GLY A 144 -4.67 -19.03 -13.59
CA GLY A 144 -5.24 -19.30 -14.90
C GLY A 144 -6.02 -18.13 -15.53
N LYS A 145 -6.16 -17.01 -14.84
CA LYS A 145 -6.65 -15.77 -15.46
C LYS A 145 -5.47 -15.10 -16.16
N THR A 146 -5.52 -15.06 -17.48
CA THR A 146 -4.55 -14.32 -18.30
C THR A 146 -4.75 -12.82 -18.07
N VAL A 147 -3.65 -12.10 -17.90
CA VAL A 147 -3.61 -10.63 -17.87
C VAL A 147 -3.70 -10.11 -19.30
#